data_b3aa598ed3744eae5a2c1c6077b4932d
#
_entry.id   b3aa598ed3744eae5a2c1c6077b4932d
#
_cell.length_a   1.000
_cell.length_b   1.000
_cell.length_c   1.000
_cell.angle_alpha   90.00
_cell.angle_beta   90.00
_cell.angle_gamma   90.00
#
_symmetry.space_group_name_H-M   'P 1'
#
loop_
_entity.id
_entity.type
_entity.pdbx_description
1 polymer ?
#
loop_
_entity_poly.entity_id
_entity_poly.type
_entity_poly.pdbx_seq_one_letter_code
_entity_poly.pdbx_strand_id
1 'polypeptide(L)' 'MSNIKKVTSFTHHTTAEGSRLSATFSEITETGNLVKSNERFNIIVVDKDIQSYIDAINKFLTERIPN' A
#
# COMPACT_ATOMS: atom_id res chain seq x y z
N MET A 1 -2.73 -5.46 25.61
CA MET A 1 -2.00 -6.24 24.63
C MET A 1 -2.32 -5.76 23.24
N SER A 2 -1.30 -5.63 22.42
CA SER A 2 -1.47 -5.07 21.08
C SER A 2 -1.56 -6.18 20.04
N ASN A 3 -2.48 -6.03 19.12
CA ASN A 3 -2.49 -6.87 17.94
C ASN A 3 -1.47 -6.34 16.95
N ILE A 4 -0.99 -7.21 16.08
CA ILE A 4 -0.03 -6.87 15.04
C ILE A 4 -0.80 -6.69 13.73
N LYS A 5 -0.62 -5.52 13.11
CA LYS A 5 -1.20 -5.22 11.80
C LYS A 5 -0.09 -5.11 10.78
N LYS A 6 -0.28 -5.72 9.62
CA LYS A 6 0.74 -5.69 8.59
C LYS A 6 0.09 -5.58 7.21
N VAL A 7 0.62 -4.66 6.42
CA VAL A 7 0.23 -4.54 5.01
C VAL A 7 0.85 -5.69 4.24
N THR A 8 0.03 -6.42 3.52
CA THR A 8 0.46 -7.58 2.74
C THR A 8 0.57 -7.28 1.25
N SER A 9 -0.14 -6.26 0.78
CA SER A 9 -0.03 -5.82 -0.61
C SER A 9 -0.58 -4.42 -0.74
N PHE A 10 -0.21 -3.74 -1.82
CA PHE A 10 -0.79 -2.43 -2.12
C PHE A 10 -0.74 -2.20 -3.63
N THR A 11 -1.63 -1.31 -4.09
CA THR A 11 -1.71 -0.90 -5.49
C THR A 11 -1.76 0.62 -5.55
N HIS A 12 -1.00 1.18 -6.47
CA HIS A 12 -0.98 2.61 -6.72
C HIS A 12 -1.90 2.96 -7.89
N HIS A 13 -2.69 4.02 -7.71
CA HIS A 13 -3.55 4.56 -8.76
C HIS A 13 -3.29 6.04 -8.91
N THR A 14 -3.20 6.52 -10.15
CA THR A 14 -3.16 7.95 -10.44
C THR A 14 -4.59 8.42 -10.64
N THR A 15 -5.01 9.42 -9.87
CA THR A 15 -6.36 9.97 -9.96
C THR A 15 -6.28 11.47 -10.25
N ALA A 16 -7.44 12.08 -10.53
CA ALA A 16 -7.51 13.52 -10.75
C ALA A 16 -7.09 14.31 -9.50
N GLU A 17 -7.28 13.72 -8.32
CA GLU A 17 -6.91 14.33 -7.04
C GLU A 17 -5.46 14.08 -6.65
N GLY A 18 -4.75 13.23 -7.40
CA GLY A 18 -3.36 12.86 -7.10
C GLY A 18 -3.18 11.37 -7.01
N SER A 19 -2.16 10.93 -6.27
CA SER A 19 -1.87 9.53 -6.09
C SER A 19 -2.72 8.92 -5.00
N ARG A 20 -3.29 7.76 -5.28
CA ARG A 20 -4.07 6.99 -4.31
C ARG A 20 -3.43 5.62 -4.12
N LEU A 21 -3.34 5.20 -2.88
CA LEU A 21 -2.88 3.85 -2.55
C LEU A 21 -4.04 3.04 -1.98
N SER A 22 -4.25 1.87 -2.55
CA SER A 22 -5.17 0.88 -2.02
C SER A 22 -4.33 -0.21 -1.40
N ALA A 23 -4.52 -0.47 -0.12
CA ALA A 23 -3.71 -1.44 0.60
C ALA A 23 -4.56 -2.53 1.19
N THR A 24 -3.98 -3.72 1.28
CA THR A 24 -4.59 -4.87 1.94
C THR A 24 -3.74 -5.18 3.16
N PHE A 25 -4.38 -5.45 4.27
CA PHE A 25 -3.66 -5.77 5.49
C PHE A 25 -4.31 -6.94 6.23
N SER A 26 -3.55 -7.52 7.11
CA SER A 26 -4.03 -8.56 8.03
C SER A 26 -3.69 -8.16 9.45
N GLU A 27 -4.50 -8.62 10.38
CA GLU A 27 -4.30 -8.38 11.80
C GLU A 27 -4.28 -9.70 12.55
N ILE A 28 -3.26 -9.90 13.36
CA ILE A 28 -3.14 -11.11 14.20
C ILE A 28 -2.95 -10.70 15.66
N THR A 29 -3.27 -11.63 16.55
CA THR A 29 -2.98 -11.44 17.97
C THR A 29 -1.52 -11.74 18.24
N GLU A 30 -1.04 -11.38 19.42
CA GLU A 30 0.34 -11.68 19.84
C GLU A 30 0.60 -13.20 19.89
N THR A 31 -0.45 -13.98 20.05
CA THR A 31 -0.33 -15.43 20.09
C THR A 31 -0.45 -16.09 18.73
N GLY A 32 -0.60 -15.28 17.67
CA GLY A 32 -0.63 -15.78 16.30
C GLY A 32 -2.01 -16.11 15.74
N ASN A 33 -3.06 -15.78 16.49
CA ASN A 33 -4.42 -16.03 16.00
C ASN A 33 -4.85 -14.93 15.04
N LEU A 34 -5.46 -15.32 13.93
CA LEU A 34 -5.93 -14.38 12.92
C LEU A 34 -7.16 -13.64 13.41
N VAL A 35 -7.12 -12.31 13.41
CA VAL A 35 -8.25 -11.45 13.76
C VAL A 35 -8.96 -10.98 12.50
N LYS A 36 -8.19 -10.44 11.55
CA LYS A 36 -8.71 -9.95 10.27
C LYS A 36 -7.78 -10.39 9.15
N SER A 37 -8.37 -10.70 8.01
CA SER A 37 -7.62 -11.15 6.86
C SER A 37 -8.13 -10.42 5.62
N ASN A 38 -7.20 -9.93 4.80
CA ASN A 38 -7.51 -9.31 3.50
C ASN A 38 -8.43 -8.09 3.63
N GLU A 39 -8.28 -7.34 4.71
CA GLU A 39 -9.00 -6.08 4.85
C GLU A 39 -8.35 -5.02 3.99
N ARG A 40 -9.17 -4.14 3.41
CA ARG A 40 -8.69 -3.12 2.48
C ARG A 40 -8.98 -1.72 2.99
N PHE A 41 -8.08 -0.82 2.67
CA PHE A 41 -8.33 0.61 2.86
C PHE A 41 -7.69 1.40 1.73
N ASN A 42 -8.17 2.63 1.53
CA ASN A 42 -7.68 3.53 0.50
C ASN A 42 -7.24 4.83 1.15
N ILE A 43 -6.19 5.41 0.62
CA ILE A 43 -5.69 6.68 1.13
C ILE A 43 -5.17 7.52 -0.04
N ILE A 44 -5.45 8.84 0.00
CA ILE A 44 -4.85 9.79 -0.94
C ILE A 44 -3.50 10.20 -0.36
N VAL A 45 -2.47 10.11 -1.18
CA VAL A 45 -1.10 10.41 -0.73
C VAL A 45 -0.88 11.91 -0.82
N VAL A 46 -0.63 12.52 0.34
CA VAL A 46 -0.29 13.94 0.42
C VAL A 46 1.13 14.17 0.93
N ASP A 47 1.77 13.11 1.42
CA ASP A 47 3.15 13.16 1.92
C ASP A 47 4.11 13.20 0.73
N LYS A 48 4.97 14.23 0.69
CA LYS A 48 5.89 14.41 -0.44
C LYS A 48 6.95 13.33 -0.53
N ASP A 49 7.39 12.80 0.60
CA ASP A 49 8.40 11.74 0.61
C ASP A 49 7.81 10.45 0.04
N ILE A 50 6.60 10.11 0.46
CA ILE A 50 5.91 8.92 -0.05
C ILE A 50 5.63 9.09 -1.55
N GLN A 51 5.19 10.27 -1.98
CA GLN A 51 4.96 10.55 -3.40
C GLN A 51 6.25 10.35 -4.21
N SER A 52 7.37 10.78 -3.66
CA SER A 52 8.67 10.63 -4.29
C SER A 52 9.04 9.15 -4.49
N TYR A 53 8.78 8.33 -3.48
CA TYR A 53 9.03 6.89 -3.59
C TYR A 53 8.11 6.23 -4.62
N ILE A 54 6.84 6.64 -4.67
CA ILE A 54 5.89 6.14 -5.65
C ILE A 54 6.36 6.50 -7.06
N ASP A 55 6.80 7.74 -7.27
CA ASP A 55 7.30 8.19 -8.56
C ASP A 55 8.53 7.38 -9.00
N ALA A 56 9.41 7.08 -8.05
CA ALA A 56 10.60 6.28 -8.33
C ALA A 56 10.22 4.86 -8.76
N ILE A 57 9.25 4.26 -8.09
CA ILE A 57 8.77 2.93 -8.45
C ILE A 57 8.12 2.94 -9.84
N ASN A 58 7.30 3.96 -10.12
CA ASN A 58 6.65 4.09 -11.41
C ASN A 58 7.67 4.24 -12.53
N LYS A 59 8.70 5.05 -12.32
CA LYS A 59 9.77 5.21 -13.29
C LYS A 59 10.51 3.90 -13.54
N PHE A 60 10.85 3.19 -12.47
CA PHE A 60 11.52 1.90 -12.55
C PHE A 60 10.72 0.92 -13.40
N LEU A 61 9.41 0.83 -13.13
CA LEU A 61 8.53 -0.09 -13.86
C LEU A 61 8.34 0.34 -15.30
N THR A 62 8.20 1.64 -15.54
CA THR A 62 8.03 2.16 -16.91
C THR A 62 9.21 1.81 -17.80
N GLU A 63 10.41 1.88 -17.25
CA GLU A 63 11.63 1.54 -18.01
C GLU A 63 11.72 0.06 -18.35
N ARG A 64 10.90 -0.78 -17.73
CA ARG A 64 10.91 -2.21 -17.93
C ARG A 64 9.69 -2.75 -18.64
N ILE A 65 8.84 -1.87 -19.14
CA ILE A 65 7.68 -2.31 -19.93
C ILE A 65 8.18 -3.02 -21.18
N PRO A 66 7.76 -4.26 -21.42
CA PRO A 66 8.19 -4.98 -22.62
C PRO A 66 7.54 -4.41 -23.87
N ASN A 67 8.27 -4.45 -24.96
CA ASN A 67 7.77 -4.00 -26.27
C ASN A 67 7.06 -5.12 -27.00
#